data_2112f0a7cfb838e9a5cefa5a4811397b
#
_entry.id   2112f0a7cfb838e9a5cefa5a4811397b
#
_cell.length_a   1.000
_cell.length_b   1.000
_cell.length_c   1.000
_cell.angle_alpha   90.00
_cell.angle_beta   90.00
_cell.angle_gamma   90.00
#
_symmetry.space_group_name_H-M   'P 1'
#
loop_
_entity.id
_entity.type
_entity.pdbx_description
1 polymer ?
#
loop_
_entity_poly.entity_id
_entity_poly.type
_entity_poly.pdbx_seq_one_letter_code
_entity_poly.pdbx_strand_id
1 'polypeptide(L)'
;IGRFVSQDPIGLLGGYNLFAYAPSPLNWIDPDGLNKKRMNVRDSGHHAPAVRKAKGRPFEMARSNKCWPTLFPKGKDPEHDHWRLHEAERKHIGPRQGDYPGTDQELFKAYEKAYSSAALKKMKVDLKSPDGTVTLCEDCSPLEAIKKMQDWLRQKGMLCP
;
A
#
# COMPACT_ATOMS: atom_id res chain seq x y z
N ILE A 1 20.26 19.19 6.56
CA ILE A 1 19.49 19.52 7.78
C ILE A 1 18.13 20.01 7.30
N GLY A 2 17.11 19.13 7.26
CA GLY A 2 15.78 19.44 6.72
C GLY A 2 14.89 20.14 7.76
N ARG A 3 15.11 21.43 8.00
CA ARG A 3 14.17 22.24 8.78
C ARG A 3 13.98 23.60 8.11
N PHE A 4 12.83 24.21 8.33
CA PHE A 4 12.57 25.58 7.90
C PHE A 4 13.48 26.58 8.63
N VAL A 5 13.84 27.66 7.96
CA VAL A 5 14.58 28.79 8.54
C VAL A 5 13.64 29.82 9.18
N SER A 6 12.34 29.74 8.89
CA SER A 6 11.25 30.54 9.48
C SER A 6 10.22 29.62 10.13
N GLN A 7 9.45 30.18 11.04
CA GLN A 7 8.33 29.45 11.67
C GLN A 7 7.24 29.11 10.65
N ASP A 8 6.56 27.99 10.87
CA ASP A 8 5.41 27.57 10.07
C ASP A 8 4.30 28.66 10.11
N PRO A 9 3.85 29.17 8.95
CA PRO A 9 2.82 30.22 8.89
C PRO A 9 1.48 29.83 9.55
N ILE A 10 1.17 28.54 9.62
CA ILE A 10 -0.05 28.04 10.29
C ILE A 10 0.19 27.73 11.79
N GLY A 11 1.39 27.97 12.29
CA GLY A 11 1.73 27.79 13.69
C GLY A 11 1.47 26.38 14.22
N LEU A 12 0.89 26.29 15.41
CA LEU A 12 0.61 25.01 16.08
C LEU A 12 -0.38 24.10 15.33
N LEU A 13 -1.10 24.59 14.32
CA LEU A 13 -1.96 23.76 13.47
C LEU A 13 -1.13 22.81 12.59
N GLY A 14 0.11 23.15 12.29
CA GLY A 14 1.09 22.27 11.61
C GLY A 14 1.83 21.30 12.53
N GLY A 15 1.65 21.42 13.85
CA GLY A 15 2.28 20.57 14.87
C GLY A 15 3.06 21.37 15.90
N TYR A 16 3.52 20.72 16.98
CA TYR A 16 4.23 21.37 18.09
C TYR A 16 5.63 21.91 17.72
N ASN A 17 6.25 21.39 16.67
CA ASN A 17 7.56 21.87 16.20
C ASN A 17 7.38 22.77 14.98
N LEU A 18 7.35 24.06 15.21
CA LEU A 18 7.14 25.10 14.21
C LEU A 18 8.21 25.17 13.10
N PHE A 19 9.30 24.44 13.25
CA PHE A 19 10.42 24.38 12.30
C PHE A 19 10.54 22.99 11.62
N ALA A 20 9.61 22.07 11.89
CA ALA A 20 9.64 20.76 11.30
C ALA A 20 9.01 20.78 9.91
N TYR A 21 9.79 20.44 8.88
CA TYR A 21 9.26 20.25 7.52
C TYR A 21 8.40 18.99 7.43
N ALA A 22 8.98 17.85 7.76
CA ALA A 22 8.32 16.56 7.67
C ALA A 22 9.06 15.50 8.51
N PRO A 23 8.41 14.38 8.88
CA PRO A 23 9.07 13.29 9.61
C PRO A 23 10.27 12.69 8.86
N SER A 24 10.27 12.72 7.54
CA SER A 24 11.37 12.33 6.68
C SER A 24 11.29 13.08 5.35
N PRO A 25 12.26 13.94 5.01
CA PRO A 25 12.24 14.68 3.75
C PRO A 25 12.43 13.79 2.51
N LEU A 26 12.85 12.54 2.68
CA LEU A 26 12.99 11.58 1.60
C LEU A 26 11.67 10.92 1.18
N ASN A 27 10.66 10.93 2.07
CA ASN A 27 9.39 10.22 1.87
C ASN A 27 8.15 11.09 2.08
N TRP A 28 8.35 12.36 2.42
CA TRP A 28 7.28 13.30 2.70
C TRP A 28 7.52 14.62 2.02
N ILE A 29 6.49 15.19 1.43
CA ILE A 29 6.48 16.56 0.91
C ILE A 29 5.33 17.34 1.52
N ASP A 30 5.50 18.63 1.61
CA ASP A 30 4.47 19.59 1.98
C ASP A 30 4.44 20.69 0.91
N PRO A 31 3.80 20.44 -0.25
CA PRO A 31 3.84 21.35 -1.40
C PRO A 31 3.25 22.72 -1.12
N ASP A 32 2.30 22.78 -0.19
CA ASP A 32 1.54 24.00 0.12
C ASP A 32 1.94 24.61 1.48
N GLY A 33 2.85 23.97 2.22
CA GLY A 33 3.22 24.37 3.58
C GLY A 33 2.12 24.18 4.63
N LEU A 34 1.03 23.50 4.28
CA LEU A 34 -0.17 23.35 5.11
C LEU A 34 -0.39 21.95 5.64
N ASN A 35 0.16 20.95 4.95
CA ASN A 35 -0.06 19.54 5.29
C ASN A 35 1.10 18.65 4.83
N LYS A 36 1.64 17.88 5.76
CA LYS A 36 2.71 16.92 5.47
C LYS A 36 2.12 15.71 4.73
N LYS A 37 2.28 15.64 3.41
CA LYS A 37 1.87 14.50 2.60
C LYS A 37 3.02 13.52 2.44
N ARG A 38 2.72 12.22 2.56
CA ARG A 38 3.70 11.19 2.21
C ARG A 38 3.99 11.28 0.71
N MET A 39 5.27 11.43 0.36
CA MET A 39 5.68 11.38 -1.04
C MET A 39 5.21 10.07 -1.68
N ASN A 40 4.42 10.18 -2.75
CA ASN A 40 4.20 9.11 -3.73
C ASN A 40 3.43 7.86 -3.29
N VAL A 41 2.18 8.01 -2.83
CA VAL A 41 1.24 6.90 -2.91
C VAL A 41 1.00 6.50 -4.37
N ARG A 42 1.02 7.45 -5.31
CA ARG A 42 0.90 7.18 -6.75
C ARG A 42 2.05 6.36 -7.29
N ASP A 43 3.28 6.56 -6.79
CA ASP A 43 4.47 5.88 -7.29
C ASP A 43 4.87 4.67 -6.44
N SER A 44 4.51 4.62 -5.16
CA SER A 44 4.84 3.50 -4.27
C SER A 44 3.81 2.37 -4.28
N GLY A 45 2.57 2.67 -4.71
CA GLY A 45 1.49 1.70 -4.75
C GLY A 45 1.11 1.12 -3.39
N HIS A 46 0.27 0.11 -3.44
CA HIS A 46 -0.22 -0.63 -2.28
C HIS A 46 0.21 -2.09 -2.35
N HIS A 47 0.93 -2.55 -1.32
CA HIS A 47 1.38 -3.94 -1.24
C HIS A 47 0.33 -4.80 -0.52
N ALA A 48 -0.23 -5.76 -1.25
CA ALA A 48 -1.14 -6.78 -0.72
C ALA A 48 -0.68 -8.18 -1.22
N PRO A 49 -0.17 -9.06 -0.36
CA PRO A 49 -0.01 -8.91 1.10
C PRO A 49 0.94 -7.81 1.53
N ALA A 50 0.63 -7.19 2.68
CA ALA A 50 1.54 -6.25 3.30
C ALA A 50 2.87 -6.93 3.64
N VAL A 51 4.00 -6.22 3.44
CA VAL A 51 5.36 -6.77 3.61
C VAL A 51 5.53 -7.56 4.91
N ARG A 52 4.97 -7.08 6.02
CA ARG A 52 5.06 -7.77 7.32
C ARG A 52 4.21 -9.04 7.41
N LYS A 53 3.10 -9.12 6.66
CA LYS A 53 2.25 -10.32 6.61
C LYS A 53 2.85 -11.43 5.75
N ALA A 54 3.78 -11.07 4.90
CA ALA A 54 4.51 -11.98 4.04
C ALA A 54 5.81 -12.53 4.66
N LYS A 55 6.19 -12.05 5.83
CA LYS A 55 7.43 -12.43 6.50
C LYS A 55 7.49 -13.95 6.73
N GLY A 56 8.64 -14.56 6.41
CA GLY A 56 8.86 -16.00 6.53
C GLY A 56 8.14 -16.86 5.48
N ARG A 57 7.51 -16.26 4.47
CA ARG A 57 6.78 -16.95 3.41
C ARG A 57 7.60 -17.02 2.12
N PRO A 58 7.32 -17.97 1.20
CA PRO A 58 8.04 -18.08 -0.08
C PRO A 58 8.05 -16.81 -0.92
N PHE A 59 7.06 -15.94 -0.70
CA PHE A 59 6.90 -14.66 -1.36
C PHE A 59 7.28 -13.47 -0.47
N GLU A 60 8.14 -13.68 0.55
CA GLU A 60 8.63 -12.58 1.38
C GLU A 60 9.45 -11.59 0.56
N MET A 61 9.03 -10.32 0.60
CA MET A 61 9.81 -9.24 -0.01
C MET A 61 10.99 -8.85 0.88
N ALA A 62 12.20 -8.99 0.37
CA ALA A 62 13.29 -8.19 0.88
C ALA A 62 12.97 -6.70 0.63
N ARG A 63 13.22 -5.83 1.61
CA ARG A 63 12.91 -4.38 1.50
C ARG A 63 13.56 -3.71 0.28
N SER A 64 14.65 -4.28 -0.24
CA SER A 64 15.40 -3.80 -1.39
C SER A 64 14.89 -4.33 -2.74
N ASN A 65 14.14 -5.43 -2.75
CA ASN A 65 13.67 -6.07 -3.98
C ASN A 65 12.15 -6.05 -3.99
N LYS A 66 11.58 -5.33 -4.94
CA LYS A 66 10.14 -5.35 -5.21
C LYS A 66 9.79 -6.71 -5.84
N CYS A 67 9.63 -7.74 -5.02
CA CYS A 67 9.56 -9.12 -5.49
C CYS A 67 8.17 -9.55 -5.96
N TRP A 68 7.12 -8.74 -5.75
CA TRP A 68 5.79 -9.06 -6.24
C TRP A 68 5.00 -7.86 -6.77
N PRO A 69 3.91 -8.15 -7.50
CA PRO A 69 3.09 -7.12 -8.08
C PRO A 69 2.49 -6.17 -7.04
N THR A 70 2.30 -4.92 -7.45
CA THR A 70 1.85 -3.83 -6.59
C THR A 70 0.57 -3.22 -7.16
N LEU A 71 -0.40 -2.94 -6.29
CA LEU A 71 -1.67 -2.29 -6.65
C LEU A 71 -1.51 -0.77 -6.64
N PHE A 72 -2.00 -0.11 -7.68
CA PHE A 72 -2.02 1.35 -7.81
C PHE A 72 -3.47 1.85 -7.91
N PRO A 73 -4.04 2.45 -6.85
CA PRO A 73 -5.37 3.04 -6.91
C PRO A 73 -5.46 4.14 -7.98
N LYS A 74 -6.56 4.14 -8.76
CA LYS A 74 -6.80 5.08 -9.89
C LYS A 74 -7.90 6.09 -9.61
N GLY A 75 -8.41 6.18 -8.40
CA GLY A 75 -9.46 7.13 -8.03
C GLY A 75 -9.02 8.59 -8.13
N LYS A 76 -9.99 9.49 -8.00
CA LYS A 76 -9.72 10.94 -7.95
C LYS A 76 -8.83 11.32 -6.76
N ASP A 77 -8.94 10.57 -5.66
CA ASP A 77 -8.09 10.68 -4.47
C ASP A 77 -7.41 9.33 -4.18
N PRO A 78 -6.25 9.05 -4.80
CA PRO A 78 -5.53 7.78 -4.60
C PRO A 78 -5.07 7.56 -3.17
N GLU A 79 -4.84 8.61 -2.39
CA GLU A 79 -4.45 8.49 -0.98
C GLU A 79 -5.62 8.01 -0.12
N HIS A 80 -6.81 8.56 -0.35
CA HIS A 80 -8.03 8.11 0.30
C HIS A 80 -8.36 6.66 -0.08
N ASP A 81 -8.25 6.30 -1.34
CA ASP A 81 -8.45 4.93 -1.81
C ASP A 81 -7.43 3.97 -1.20
N HIS A 82 -6.17 4.36 -1.09
CA HIS A 82 -5.12 3.58 -0.41
C HIS A 82 -5.44 3.38 1.08
N TRP A 83 -5.94 4.42 1.75
CA TRP A 83 -6.39 4.32 3.14
C TRP A 83 -7.57 3.34 3.30
N ARG A 84 -8.53 3.35 2.37
CA ARG A 84 -9.67 2.41 2.35
C ARG A 84 -9.24 0.96 2.20
N LEU A 85 -8.21 0.68 1.41
CA LEU A 85 -7.62 -0.66 1.32
C LEU A 85 -7.05 -1.08 2.67
N HIS A 86 -6.28 -0.24 3.33
CA HIS A 86 -5.75 -0.52 4.67
C HIS A 86 -6.83 -0.71 5.74
N GLU A 87 -7.92 0.04 5.66
CA GLU A 87 -9.04 -0.12 6.60
C GLU A 87 -9.71 -1.48 6.42
N ALA A 88 -9.97 -1.90 5.19
CA ALA A 88 -10.54 -3.20 4.90
C ALA A 88 -9.62 -4.34 5.35
N GLU A 89 -8.31 -4.23 5.12
CA GLU A 89 -7.32 -5.19 5.60
C GLU A 89 -7.29 -5.28 7.13
N ARG A 90 -7.31 -4.15 7.82
CA ARG A 90 -7.32 -4.12 9.30
C ARG A 90 -8.49 -4.89 9.86
N LYS A 91 -9.64 -4.81 9.22
CA LYS A 91 -10.88 -5.48 9.65
C LYS A 91 -10.83 -6.99 9.48
N HIS A 92 -10.16 -7.50 8.45
CA HIS A 92 -10.20 -8.92 8.06
C HIS A 92 -8.89 -9.68 8.27
N ILE A 93 -7.76 -8.97 8.28
CA ILE A 93 -6.41 -9.54 8.37
C ILE A 93 -5.78 -9.19 9.71
N GLY A 94 -6.24 -8.11 10.34
CA GLY A 94 -5.72 -7.60 11.59
C GLY A 94 -4.80 -6.39 11.41
N PRO A 95 -4.12 -5.96 12.49
CA PRO A 95 -3.31 -4.75 12.49
C PRO A 95 -2.17 -4.86 11.47
N ARG A 96 -1.79 -3.71 10.89
CA ARG A 96 -0.71 -3.64 9.89
C ARG A 96 0.62 -4.21 10.41
N GLN A 97 0.86 -4.09 11.71
CA GLN A 97 2.06 -4.64 12.36
C GLN A 97 1.84 -6.09 12.79
N GLY A 98 2.93 -6.86 12.83
CA GLY A 98 2.93 -8.27 13.20
C GLY A 98 2.70 -9.22 12.02
N ASP A 99 3.08 -10.47 12.25
CA ASP A 99 2.97 -11.55 11.29
C ASP A 99 1.51 -12.02 11.16
N TYR A 100 1.19 -12.73 10.09
CA TYR A 100 -0.09 -13.41 9.97
C TYR A 100 0.05 -14.86 10.44
N PRO A 101 -0.73 -15.31 11.43
CA PRO A 101 -0.51 -16.62 12.05
C PRO A 101 -0.98 -17.83 11.20
N GLY A 102 -1.78 -17.57 10.16
CA GLY A 102 -2.34 -18.62 9.32
C GLY A 102 -1.43 -19.01 8.14
N THR A 103 -1.91 -19.97 7.36
CA THR A 103 -1.28 -20.44 6.12
C THR A 103 -1.33 -19.37 5.01
N ASP A 104 -0.59 -19.59 3.92
CA ASP A 104 -0.63 -18.72 2.75
C ASP A 104 -2.02 -18.65 2.13
N GLN A 105 -2.70 -19.79 2.05
CA GLN A 105 -4.07 -19.86 1.53
C GLN A 105 -5.06 -19.07 2.41
N GLU A 106 -4.94 -19.17 3.72
CA GLU A 106 -5.79 -18.42 4.66
C GLU A 106 -5.52 -16.92 4.57
N LEU A 107 -4.25 -16.52 4.43
CA LEU A 107 -3.87 -15.12 4.23
C LEU A 107 -4.55 -14.56 2.97
N PHE A 108 -4.43 -15.24 1.83
CA PHE A 108 -5.06 -14.76 0.59
C PHE A 108 -6.59 -14.78 0.65
N LYS A 109 -7.21 -15.79 1.28
CA LYS A 109 -8.67 -15.79 1.54
C LYS A 109 -9.10 -14.59 2.39
N ALA A 110 -8.29 -14.20 3.38
CA ALA A 110 -8.56 -13.01 4.19
C ALA A 110 -8.47 -11.72 3.35
N TYR A 111 -7.51 -11.62 2.42
CA TYR A 111 -7.43 -10.52 1.46
C TYR A 111 -8.62 -10.49 0.50
N GLU A 112 -9.02 -11.64 -0.05
CA GLU A 112 -10.21 -11.72 -0.90
C GLU A 112 -11.47 -11.27 -0.16
N LYS A 113 -11.62 -11.68 1.09
CA LYS A 113 -12.74 -11.25 1.94
C LYS A 113 -12.70 -9.73 2.21
N ALA A 114 -11.52 -9.19 2.51
CA ALA A 114 -11.34 -7.75 2.72
C ALA A 114 -11.75 -6.95 1.47
N TYR A 115 -11.31 -7.39 0.29
CA TYR A 115 -11.50 -6.68 -0.96
C TYR A 115 -12.84 -6.96 -1.65
N SER A 116 -13.61 -7.94 -1.18
CA SER A 116 -14.98 -8.19 -1.64
C SER A 116 -16.02 -7.22 -1.07
N SER A 117 -15.62 -6.32 -0.16
CA SER A 117 -16.52 -5.36 0.46
C SER A 117 -17.21 -4.46 -0.56
N ALA A 118 -18.46 -4.07 -0.30
CA ALA A 118 -19.23 -3.20 -1.19
C ALA A 118 -18.53 -1.85 -1.43
N ALA A 119 -17.78 -1.36 -0.43
CA ALA A 119 -17.03 -0.12 -0.50
C ALA A 119 -15.88 -0.18 -1.51
N LEU A 120 -15.29 -1.36 -1.75
CA LEU A 120 -14.16 -1.56 -2.65
C LEU A 120 -14.54 -2.07 -4.03
N LYS A 121 -15.76 -2.60 -4.22
CA LYS A 121 -16.23 -3.12 -5.52
C LYS A 121 -16.15 -2.11 -6.67
N LYS A 122 -16.36 -0.82 -6.36
CA LYS A 122 -16.33 0.25 -7.37
C LYS A 122 -14.94 0.90 -7.51
N MET A 123 -14.01 0.54 -6.64
CA MET A 123 -12.64 1.04 -6.72
C MET A 123 -11.94 0.44 -7.92
N LYS A 124 -11.16 1.26 -8.62
CA LYS A 124 -10.31 0.84 -9.73
C LYS A 124 -8.85 0.90 -9.32
N VAL A 125 -8.12 -0.16 -9.61
CA VAL A 125 -6.69 -0.28 -9.38
C VAL A 125 -6.01 -0.86 -10.61
N ASP A 126 -4.76 -0.47 -10.83
CA ASP A 126 -3.86 -1.20 -11.72
C ASP A 126 -2.98 -2.12 -10.88
N LEU A 127 -2.78 -3.34 -11.35
CA LEU A 127 -1.79 -4.26 -10.82
C LEU A 127 -0.59 -4.29 -11.75
N LYS A 128 0.57 -3.86 -11.23
CA LYS A 128 1.82 -3.83 -12.02
C LYS A 128 2.79 -4.88 -11.53
N SER A 129 3.63 -5.38 -12.43
CA SER A 129 4.75 -6.27 -12.13
C SER A 129 5.70 -5.62 -11.10
N PRO A 130 6.56 -6.41 -10.42
CA PRO A 130 7.48 -5.91 -9.41
C PRO A 130 8.40 -4.79 -9.90
N ASP A 131 8.83 -4.86 -11.16
CA ASP A 131 9.67 -3.86 -11.82
C ASP A 131 8.86 -2.66 -12.37
N GLY A 132 7.52 -2.73 -12.32
CA GLY A 132 6.63 -1.70 -12.83
C GLY A 132 6.50 -1.66 -14.36
N THR A 133 7.16 -2.55 -15.09
CA THR A 133 7.20 -2.51 -16.56
C THR A 133 5.97 -3.10 -17.23
N VAL A 134 5.30 -4.06 -16.56
CA VAL A 134 4.13 -4.77 -17.09
C VAL A 134 2.92 -4.50 -16.23
N THR A 135 1.80 -4.09 -16.85
CA THR A 135 0.51 -4.04 -16.20
C THR A 135 -0.16 -5.41 -16.32
N LEU A 136 -0.29 -6.11 -15.18
CA LEU A 136 -0.90 -7.44 -15.09
C LEU A 136 -2.41 -7.37 -15.12
N CYS A 137 -2.98 -6.26 -14.65
CA CYS A 137 -4.40 -6.00 -14.68
C CYS A 137 -4.62 -4.48 -14.68
N GLU A 138 -5.39 -3.97 -15.62
CA GLU A 138 -5.75 -2.55 -15.73
C GLU A 138 -7.21 -2.36 -15.36
N ASP A 139 -7.50 -1.27 -14.62
CA ASP A 139 -8.86 -0.91 -14.18
C ASP A 139 -9.62 -2.04 -13.43
N CYS A 140 -8.90 -2.92 -12.79
CA CYS A 140 -9.47 -4.01 -12.02
C CYS A 140 -10.11 -3.52 -10.72
N SER A 141 -11.04 -4.30 -10.18
CA SER A 141 -11.36 -4.19 -8.75
C SER A 141 -10.20 -4.72 -7.90
N PRO A 142 -10.05 -4.28 -6.64
CA PRO A 142 -9.03 -4.82 -5.73
C PRO A 142 -9.12 -6.36 -5.58
N LEU A 143 -10.33 -6.92 -5.61
CA LEU A 143 -10.55 -8.37 -5.55
C LEU A 143 -10.00 -9.11 -6.79
N GLU A 144 -10.22 -8.57 -7.97
CA GLU A 144 -9.65 -9.13 -9.21
C GLU A 144 -8.13 -9.02 -9.20
N ALA A 145 -7.60 -7.89 -8.76
CA ALA A 145 -6.16 -7.67 -8.66
C ALA A 145 -5.48 -8.66 -7.72
N ILE A 146 -6.07 -8.96 -6.54
CA ILE A 146 -5.49 -9.95 -5.61
C ILE A 146 -5.53 -11.37 -6.17
N LYS A 147 -6.57 -11.74 -6.92
CA LYS A 147 -6.65 -13.03 -7.61
C LYS A 147 -5.58 -13.15 -8.71
N LYS A 148 -5.43 -12.14 -9.54
CA LYS A 148 -4.36 -12.07 -10.55
C LYS A 148 -2.97 -12.15 -9.93
N MET A 149 -2.76 -11.54 -8.76
CA MET A 149 -1.52 -11.65 -8.01
C MET A 149 -1.27 -13.08 -7.52
N GLN A 150 -2.29 -13.77 -7.00
CA GLN A 150 -2.15 -15.19 -6.62
C GLN A 150 -1.75 -16.05 -7.81
N ASP A 151 -2.40 -15.86 -8.97
CA ASP A 151 -2.08 -16.60 -10.19
C ASP A 151 -0.62 -16.34 -10.63
N TRP A 152 -0.18 -15.08 -10.55
CA TRP A 152 1.21 -14.72 -10.85
C TRP A 152 2.19 -15.41 -9.88
N LEU A 153 1.89 -15.42 -8.58
CA LEU A 153 2.72 -16.09 -7.57
C LEU A 153 2.78 -17.60 -7.78
N ARG A 154 1.65 -18.24 -8.18
CA ARG A 154 1.63 -19.67 -8.53
C ARG A 154 2.49 -19.96 -9.75
N GLN A 155 2.39 -19.15 -10.79
CA GLN A 155 3.22 -19.28 -12.00
C GLN A 155 4.72 -19.14 -11.70
N LYS A 156 5.08 -18.37 -10.69
CA LYS A 156 6.46 -18.22 -10.20
C LYS A 156 6.90 -19.30 -9.19
N GLY A 157 6.03 -20.24 -8.85
CA GLY A 157 6.29 -21.27 -7.85
C GLY A 157 6.42 -20.74 -6.41
N MET A 158 5.93 -19.53 -6.17
CA MET A 158 5.99 -18.87 -4.85
C MET A 158 4.74 -19.13 -4.00
N LEU A 159 3.70 -19.68 -4.59
CA LEU A 159 2.45 -20.05 -3.92
C LEU A 159 2.02 -21.42 -4.40
N CYS A 160 1.68 -22.30 -3.45
CA CYS A 160 1.15 -23.62 -3.79
C CYS A 160 -0.20 -23.50 -4.53
N PRO A 161 -0.50 -24.49 -5.42
CA PRO A 161 -1.76 -24.53 -6.14
C PRO A 161 -2.99 -24.54 -5.23
#